data_fe6357fcf13d2f41b2d2e0fba08dda1c
#
_entry.id   fe6357fcf13d2f41b2d2e0fba08dda1c
#
_cell.length_a   1.000
_cell.length_b   1.000
_cell.length_c   1.000
_cell.angle_alpha   90.00
_cell.angle_beta   90.00
_cell.angle_gamma   90.00
#
_symmetry.space_group_name_H-M   'P 1'
#
loop_
_entity.id
_entity.type
_entity.pdbx_description
1 polymer ?
#
loop_
_entity_poly.entity_id
_entity_poly.type
_entity_poly.pdbx_seq_one_letter_code
_entity_poly.pdbx_strand_id
1 'polypeptide(L)'
;MNGLLKHKRNNEYKDTMKLLLPYAYDIDGNLIKIEDAVKGQKYRCPNCGAELLLKISKIPEGQKYHRRNHFVHQRNSDNHCSESFLHKLFKEKCAEYIRKKISAQEELFFEWECKKCYEHHKGNLLKKATNVIAECDLGVCKPDIALLDRDGNVVIVVEVVVTHKPAPEALEYYEKKRIACLQIVVTDFSDCEHVEEKLLFPDDVNLCPNPVCDKCGHVKNKAKMVIVPVSCWRCGHEMKVAMIVANNERGIMSASSFNEKEISIAKSLGANIVKRYSKTVDNSYMANVCKRDYP
;
A
#
# COMPACT_ATOMS: atom_id res chain seq x y z
N MET A 1 -31.91 27.54 -31.77
CA MET A 1 -31.95 27.95 -30.33
C MET A 1 -30.87 27.18 -29.62
N ASN A 2 -29.76 27.85 -29.36
CA ASN A 2 -28.54 27.27 -28.78
C ASN A 2 -28.62 27.30 -27.24
N GLY A 3 -28.69 26.14 -26.61
CA GLY A 3 -28.58 25.98 -25.16
C GLY A 3 -27.17 25.58 -24.77
N LEU A 4 -26.34 26.54 -24.39
CA LEU A 4 -25.02 26.34 -23.81
C LEU A 4 -25.13 25.70 -22.40
N LEU A 5 -24.75 24.44 -22.27
CA LEU A 5 -24.52 23.82 -20.98
C LEU A 5 -23.21 24.37 -20.37
N LYS A 6 -23.36 25.25 -19.40
CA LYS A 6 -22.28 25.74 -18.54
C LYS A 6 -21.79 24.56 -17.66
N HIS A 7 -20.63 24.00 -17.98
CA HIS A 7 -19.88 23.18 -17.05
C HIS A 7 -19.45 24.03 -15.84
N LYS A 8 -20.12 23.85 -14.72
CA LYS A 8 -19.62 24.29 -13.42
C LYS A 8 -18.36 23.48 -13.12
N ARG A 9 -17.19 24.11 -13.18
CA ARG A 9 -15.96 23.59 -12.59
C ARG A 9 -16.18 23.54 -11.08
N ASN A 10 -16.31 22.35 -10.54
CA ASN A 10 -16.14 22.13 -9.13
C ASN A 10 -14.67 22.41 -8.80
N ASN A 11 -14.44 23.59 -8.24
CA ASN A 11 -13.22 23.93 -7.54
C ASN A 11 -13.27 23.10 -6.23
N GLU A 12 -12.76 21.87 -6.26
CA GLU A 12 -12.34 21.19 -5.04
C GLU A 12 -11.18 22.02 -4.47
N TYR A 13 -11.53 22.85 -3.51
CA TYR A 13 -10.57 23.39 -2.55
C TYR A 13 -9.89 22.20 -1.90
N LYS A 14 -8.71 21.82 -2.39
CA LYS A 14 -7.74 21.08 -1.62
C LYS A 14 -7.38 21.98 -0.45
N ASP A 15 -8.14 21.84 0.63
CA ASP A 15 -7.77 22.31 1.95
C ASP A 15 -6.47 21.55 2.28
N THR A 16 -5.34 22.18 2.00
CA THR A 16 -4.05 21.74 2.53
C THR A 16 -4.19 21.95 4.02
N MET A 17 -4.66 20.91 4.73
CA MET A 17 -4.64 20.87 6.18
C MET A 17 -3.18 21.07 6.59
N LYS A 18 -2.80 22.31 6.89
CA LYS A 18 -1.59 22.57 7.66
C LYS A 18 -1.73 21.73 8.91
N LEU A 19 -0.84 20.76 9.06
CA LEU A 19 -0.84 19.89 10.21
C LEU A 19 -0.78 20.79 11.45
N LEU A 20 -1.89 20.89 12.15
CA LEU A 20 -1.97 21.67 13.38
C LEU A 20 -1.11 20.94 14.41
N LEU A 21 -0.19 21.62 15.09
CA LEU A 21 0.62 21.02 16.13
C LEU A 21 -0.23 20.79 17.36
N PRO A 22 -0.61 19.55 17.70
CA PRO A 22 -1.46 19.25 18.87
C PRO A 22 -0.64 18.96 20.13
N TYR A 23 0.71 18.99 20.04
CA TYR A 23 1.61 18.74 21.17
C TYR A 23 2.68 19.83 21.23
N ALA A 24 3.14 20.11 22.45
CA ALA A 24 4.27 20.98 22.75
C ALA A 24 4.98 20.52 24.02
N TYR A 25 6.24 20.87 24.20
CA TYR A 25 6.88 20.79 25.51
C TYR A 25 6.50 22.01 26.35
N ASP A 26 6.20 21.80 27.62
CA ASP A 26 6.09 22.86 28.62
C ASP A 26 7.49 23.36 29.04
N ILE A 27 7.52 24.24 30.04
CA ILE A 27 8.77 24.81 30.56
C ILE A 27 9.63 23.77 31.30
N ASP A 28 9.00 22.70 31.82
CA ASP A 28 9.64 21.62 32.56
C ASP A 28 10.10 20.49 31.64
N GLY A 29 9.81 20.58 30.30
CA GLY A 29 10.18 19.60 29.30
C GLY A 29 9.18 18.44 29.18
N ASN A 30 8.00 18.54 29.80
CA ASN A 30 6.94 17.53 29.65
C ASN A 30 6.20 17.75 28.33
N LEU A 31 5.86 16.65 27.67
CA LEU A 31 5.05 16.67 26.45
C LEU A 31 3.57 16.90 26.80
N ILE A 32 3.03 18.07 26.45
CA ILE A 32 1.67 18.49 26.75
C ILE A 32 0.80 18.37 25.51
N LYS A 33 -0.38 17.77 25.64
CA LYS A 33 -1.42 17.78 24.60
C LYS A 33 -2.12 19.14 24.55
N ILE A 34 -2.67 19.47 23.39
CA ILE A 34 -3.39 20.74 23.20
C ILE A 34 -4.61 20.89 24.13
N GLU A 35 -5.26 19.76 24.49
CA GLU A 35 -6.39 19.74 25.43
C GLU A 35 -5.98 20.15 26.85
N ASP A 36 -4.74 19.84 27.23
CA ASP A 36 -4.18 20.11 28.56
C ASP A 36 -3.42 21.45 28.60
N ALA A 37 -3.32 22.14 27.46
CA ALA A 37 -2.54 23.36 27.35
C ALA A 37 -3.24 24.56 28.01
N VAL A 38 -2.49 25.28 28.87
CA VAL A 38 -2.98 26.44 29.66
C VAL A 38 -2.57 27.74 28.98
N LYS A 39 -3.52 28.64 28.82
CA LYS A 39 -3.27 29.97 28.23
C LYS A 39 -2.29 30.78 29.12
N GLY A 40 -1.29 31.38 28.48
CA GLY A 40 -0.29 32.20 29.15
C GLY A 40 0.98 31.45 29.57
N GLN A 41 1.00 30.14 29.46
CA GLN A 41 2.22 29.35 29.59
C GLN A 41 3.09 29.40 28.35
N LYS A 42 4.40 29.14 28.51
CA LYS A 42 5.37 29.03 27.45
C LYS A 42 5.45 27.59 26.98
N TYR A 43 5.46 27.42 25.66
CA TYR A 43 5.55 26.12 25.03
C TYR A 43 6.69 26.10 24.02
N ARG A 44 7.32 24.95 23.82
CA ARG A 44 8.37 24.73 22.83
C ARG A 44 8.01 23.64 21.85
N CYS A 45 8.43 23.82 20.61
CA CYS A 45 8.25 22.81 19.57
C CYS A 45 9.05 21.54 19.90
N PRO A 46 8.43 20.37 19.97
CA PRO A 46 9.15 19.12 20.23
C PRO A 46 10.16 18.77 19.16
N ASN A 47 10.00 19.32 17.94
CA ASN A 47 10.89 19.02 16.82
C ASN A 47 12.10 19.96 16.75
N CYS A 48 11.89 21.27 16.78
CA CYS A 48 12.96 22.26 16.59
C CYS A 48 13.32 23.06 17.85
N GLY A 49 12.65 22.85 18.99
CA GLY A 49 12.86 23.57 20.23
C GLY A 49 12.39 25.04 20.22
N ALA A 50 11.91 25.56 19.09
CA ALA A 50 11.46 26.95 18.95
C ALA A 50 10.21 27.21 19.82
N GLU A 51 10.03 28.46 20.25
CA GLU A 51 8.88 28.88 21.04
C GLU A 51 7.58 28.79 20.23
N LEU A 52 6.55 28.24 20.85
CA LEU A 52 5.22 28.08 20.27
C LEU A 52 4.19 28.97 20.94
N LEU A 53 3.25 29.46 20.13
CA LEU A 53 2.07 30.17 20.59
C LEU A 53 0.88 29.22 20.63
N LEU A 54 0.15 29.21 21.74
CA LEU A 54 -1.13 28.51 21.88
C LEU A 54 -2.22 29.34 21.18
N LYS A 55 -2.87 28.75 20.18
CA LYS A 55 -4.03 29.32 19.49
C LYS A 55 -5.29 28.60 19.95
N ILE A 56 -6.15 29.32 20.64
CA ILE A 56 -7.46 28.83 21.10
C ILE A 56 -8.54 29.46 20.24
N SER A 57 -9.46 28.65 19.76
CA SER A 57 -10.63 29.12 19.01
C SER A 57 -11.51 29.99 19.92
N LYS A 58 -11.95 31.12 19.38
CA LYS A 58 -12.97 31.97 20.05
C LYS A 58 -14.40 31.53 19.72
N ILE A 59 -14.55 30.63 18.76
CA ILE A 59 -15.84 30.13 18.27
C ILE A 59 -16.08 28.78 18.96
N PRO A 60 -17.23 28.56 19.60
CA PRO A 60 -17.58 27.30 20.22
C PRO A 60 -17.51 26.12 19.25
N GLU A 61 -17.21 24.95 19.77
CA GLU A 61 -17.20 23.70 19.00
C GLU A 61 -18.61 23.44 18.42
N GLY A 62 -18.65 22.92 17.18
CA GLY A 62 -19.89 22.64 16.46
C GLY A 62 -20.46 23.83 15.67
N GLN A 63 -19.93 25.04 15.80
CA GLN A 63 -20.33 26.19 14.99
C GLN A 63 -19.52 26.28 13.70
N LYS A 64 -20.17 26.79 12.65
CA LYS A 64 -19.52 27.12 11.36
C LYS A 64 -18.34 28.07 11.60
N TYR A 65 -17.15 27.74 11.05
CA TYR A 65 -15.88 28.46 11.25
C TYR A 65 -15.14 28.18 12.56
N HIS A 66 -15.56 27.22 13.40
CA HIS A 66 -14.74 26.74 14.51
C HIS A 66 -13.40 26.22 13.97
N ARG A 67 -12.30 26.69 14.56
CA ARG A 67 -10.96 26.20 14.30
C ARG A 67 -10.48 25.41 15.52
N ARG A 68 -9.95 24.21 15.30
CA ARG A 68 -9.38 23.43 16.40
C ARG A 68 -8.26 24.20 17.09
N ASN A 69 -8.16 24.08 18.41
CA ASN A 69 -7.03 24.60 19.17
C ASN A 69 -5.74 23.95 18.65
N HIS A 70 -4.65 24.70 18.60
CA HIS A 70 -3.36 24.19 18.11
C HIS A 70 -2.22 25.11 18.56
N PHE A 71 -1.01 24.56 18.55
CA PHE A 71 0.22 25.34 18.69
C PHE A 71 0.71 25.82 17.33
N VAL A 72 1.35 27.00 17.29
CA VAL A 72 1.97 27.54 16.08
C VAL A 72 3.33 28.15 16.41
N HIS A 73 4.28 28.06 15.48
CA HIS A 73 5.53 28.80 15.58
C HIS A 73 5.30 30.32 15.51
N GLN A 74 6.09 31.09 16.21
CA GLN A 74 6.10 32.55 16.05
C GLN A 74 6.59 32.90 14.63
N ARG A 75 5.99 33.90 14.01
CA ARG A 75 6.25 34.27 12.60
C ARG A 75 7.71 34.67 12.32
N ASN A 76 8.49 35.06 13.32
CA ASN A 76 9.87 35.51 13.20
C ASN A 76 10.91 34.47 13.65
N SER A 77 10.51 33.21 13.81
CA SER A 77 11.49 32.16 14.06
C SER A 77 12.06 31.73 12.70
N ASP A 78 13.37 31.91 12.49
CA ASP A 78 14.11 31.41 11.33
C ASP A 78 14.14 29.86 11.25
N ASN A 79 13.52 29.21 12.25
CA ASN A 79 13.44 27.76 12.34
C ASN A 79 12.21 27.26 11.59
N HIS A 80 12.39 26.90 10.34
CA HIS A 80 11.41 26.08 9.61
C HIS A 80 11.56 24.64 10.09
N CYS A 81 10.50 24.09 10.73
CA CYS A 81 10.41 22.66 10.93
C CYS A 81 10.36 21.96 9.57
N SER A 82 11.47 21.37 9.15
CA SER A 82 11.56 20.60 7.90
C SER A 82 10.76 19.31 7.94
N GLU A 83 10.49 18.80 9.16
CA GLU A 83 9.75 17.57 9.42
C GLU A 83 8.64 17.85 10.43
N SER A 84 7.46 17.22 10.26
CA SER A 84 6.39 17.30 11.25
C SER A 84 6.75 16.49 12.49
N PHE A 85 6.36 16.97 13.68
CA PHE A 85 6.57 16.23 14.91
C PHE A 85 5.91 14.84 14.89
N LEU A 86 4.76 14.72 14.25
CA LEU A 86 4.08 13.44 14.05
C LEU A 86 4.94 12.45 13.28
N HIS A 87 5.57 12.89 12.17
CA HIS A 87 6.47 12.07 11.36
C HIS A 87 7.65 11.56 12.20
N LYS A 88 8.33 12.48 12.91
CA LYS A 88 9.47 12.15 13.77
C LYS A 88 9.08 11.17 14.87
N LEU A 89 7.99 11.44 15.58
CA LEU A 89 7.52 10.59 16.67
C LEU A 89 7.17 9.17 16.20
N PHE A 90 6.42 9.06 15.08
CA PHE A 90 6.08 7.76 14.54
C PHE A 90 7.33 6.99 14.10
N LYS A 91 8.25 7.66 13.41
CA LYS A 91 9.54 7.08 12.97
C LYS A 91 10.34 6.53 14.15
N GLU A 92 10.49 7.31 15.24
CA GLU A 92 11.21 6.90 16.45
C GLU A 92 10.55 5.68 17.10
N LYS A 93 9.23 5.71 17.33
CA LYS A 93 8.46 4.59 17.90
C LYS A 93 8.51 3.34 17.03
N CYS A 94 8.40 3.51 15.72
CA CYS A 94 8.47 2.41 14.76
C CYS A 94 9.86 1.75 14.78
N ALA A 95 10.94 2.53 14.73
CA ALA A 95 12.29 2.01 14.83
C ALA A 95 12.56 1.32 16.18
N GLU A 96 12.04 1.86 17.27
CA GLU A 96 12.15 1.24 18.60
C GLU A 96 11.38 -0.08 18.66
N TYR A 97 10.16 -0.12 18.15
CA TYR A 97 9.35 -1.35 18.09
C TYR A 97 10.05 -2.46 17.30
N ILE A 98 10.56 -2.14 16.11
CA ILE A 98 11.31 -3.09 15.27
C ILE A 98 12.57 -3.57 16.03
N ARG A 99 13.30 -2.67 16.69
CA ARG A 99 14.50 -3.00 17.46
C ARG A 99 14.20 -3.96 18.61
N LYS A 100 13.10 -3.76 19.32
CA LYS A 100 12.63 -4.69 20.38
C LYS A 100 12.33 -6.08 19.82
N LYS A 101 11.66 -6.17 18.67
CA LYS A 101 11.36 -7.46 18.00
C LYS A 101 12.64 -8.18 17.56
N ILE A 102 13.62 -7.46 16.99
CA ILE A 102 14.93 -8.02 16.64
C ILE A 102 15.63 -8.58 17.88
N SER A 103 15.69 -7.81 18.97
CA SER A 103 16.35 -8.22 20.21
C SER A 103 15.69 -9.43 20.88
N ALA A 104 14.36 -9.55 20.75
CA ALA A 104 13.58 -10.67 21.26
C ALA A 104 13.61 -11.89 20.31
N GLN A 105 14.22 -11.78 19.13
CA GLN A 105 14.21 -12.81 18.07
C GLN A 105 12.78 -13.22 17.67
N GLU A 106 11.84 -12.27 17.72
CA GLU A 106 10.45 -12.47 17.32
C GLU A 106 10.26 -12.20 15.83
N GLU A 107 9.23 -12.82 15.27
CA GLU A 107 8.82 -12.53 13.89
C GLU A 107 7.99 -11.24 13.85
N LEU A 108 8.11 -10.49 12.74
CA LEU A 108 7.32 -9.32 12.47
C LEU A 108 6.71 -9.43 11.07
N PHE A 109 5.45 -9.85 11.02
CA PHE A 109 4.74 -10.05 9.78
C PHE A 109 4.16 -8.76 9.24
N PHE A 110 4.01 -8.72 7.90
CA PHE A 110 3.23 -7.70 7.19
C PHE A 110 2.47 -8.34 6.04
N GLU A 111 1.33 -7.75 5.70
CA GLU A 111 0.41 -8.25 4.68
C GLU A 111 0.03 -7.11 3.73
N TRP A 112 -0.07 -7.42 2.43
CA TRP A 112 -0.42 -6.40 1.45
C TRP A 112 -1.10 -7.00 0.22
N GLU A 113 -1.90 -6.16 -0.45
CA GLU A 113 -2.38 -6.44 -1.80
C GLU A 113 -1.39 -5.90 -2.83
N CYS A 114 -0.81 -6.77 -3.63
CA CYS A 114 0.21 -6.40 -4.58
C CYS A 114 -0.39 -5.72 -5.82
N LYS A 115 -0.01 -4.49 -6.10
CA LYS A 115 -0.45 -3.74 -7.30
C LYS A 115 0.04 -4.33 -8.62
N LYS A 116 1.08 -5.20 -8.60
CA LYS A 116 1.65 -5.82 -9.81
C LYS A 116 0.94 -7.12 -10.19
N CYS A 117 0.56 -7.96 -9.23
CA CYS A 117 -0.11 -9.24 -9.47
C CYS A 117 -1.55 -9.30 -8.96
N TYR A 118 -1.98 -8.31 -8.19
CA TYR A 118 -3.31 -8.22 -7.57
C TYR A 118 -3.64 -9.39 -6.63
N GLU A 119 -2.60 -10.01 -6.08
CA GLU A 119 -2.73 -11.07 -5.09
C GLU A 119 -2.41 -10.51 -3.69
N HIS A 120 -3.02 -11.11 -2.66
CA HIS A 120 -2.67 -10.86 -1.28
C HIS A 120 -1.41 -11.65 -0.91
N HIS A 121 -0.46 -10.97 -0.30
CA HIS A 121 0.81 -11.54 0.15
C HIS A 121 1.03 -11.30 1.63
N LYS A 122 1.85 -12.17 2.20
CA LYS A 122 2.35 -12.06 3.57
C LYS A 122 3.86 -12.19 3.58
N GLY A 123 4.53 -11.31 4.29
CA GLY A 123 5.98 -11.31 4.47
C GLY A 123 6.38 -11.25 5.93
N ASN A 124 7.65 -11.52 6.22
CA ASN A 124 8.24 -11.30 7.54
C ASN A 124 9.38 -10.29 7.38
N LEU A 125 9.25 -9.11 8.01
CA LEU A 125 10.23 -8.03 7.96
C LEU A 125 11.59 -8.46 8.52
N LEU A 126 11.59 -9.35 9.51
CA LEU A 126 12.80 -9.77 10.22
C LEU A 126 13.39 -11.08 9.67
N LYS A 127 12.86 -11.62 8.57
CA LYS A 127 13.39 -12.87 7.96
C LYS A 127 14.89 -12.79 7.62
N LYS A 128 15.35 -11.61 7.17
CA LYS A 128 16.75 -11.36 6.83
C LYS A 128 17.36 -10.21 7.64
N ALA A 129 16.52 -9.35 8.19
CA ALA A 129 16.97 -8.16 8.91
C ALA A 129 17.47 -8.53 10.30
N THR A 130 18.65 -8.03 10.65
CA THR A 130 19.30 -8.20 11.96
C THR A 130 19.57 -6.90 12.66
N ASN A 131 19.42 -5.76 11.95
CA ASN A 131 19.62 -4.43 12.51
C ASN A 131 18.63 -3.43 11.89
N VAL A 132 18.38 -2.32 12.62
CA VAL A 132 17.52 -1.22 12.16
C VAL A 132 18.17 0.12 12.43
N ILE A 133 18.22 0.97 11.41
CA ILE A 133 18.80 2.31 11.46
C ILE A 133 17.74 3.31 10.97
N ALA A 134 17.50 4.36 11.74
CA ALA A 134 16.71 5.50 11.28
C ALA A 134 17.59 6.45 10.45
N GLU A 135 16.99 7.04 9.41
CA GLU A 135 17.65 8.03 8.56
C GLU A 135 19.00 7.56 7.96
N CYS A 136 19.03 6.32 7.48
CA CYS A 136 20.21 5.74 6.84
C CYS A 136 20.51 6.46 5.52
N ASP A 137 21.72 7.01 5.39
CA ASP A 137 22.15 7.65 4.14
C ASP A 137 22.58 6.60 3.11
N LEU A 138 21.85 6.54 1.98
CA LEU A 138 22.15 5.65 0.86
C LEU A 138 22.82 6.39 -0.31
N GLY A 139 23.19 7.65 -0.11
CA GLY A 139 23.82 8.51 -1.10
C GLY A 139 22.84 9.11 -2.11
N VAL A 140 21.86 8.35 -2.58
CA VAL A 140 20.81 8.79 -3.51
C VAL A 140 19.57 9.26 -2.74
N CYS A 141 19.26 8.61 -1.64
CA CYS A 141 18.10 8.91 -0.80
C CYS A 141 18.42 8.56 0.66
N LYS A 142 17.56 9.04 1.54
CA LYS A 142 17.69 8.82 2.99
C LYS A 142 16.34 8.32 3.50
N PRO A 143 16.11 6.97 3.54
CA PRO A 143 14.88 6.42 4.05
C PRO A 143 14.68 6.72 5.53
N ASP A 144 13.43 6.85 5.96
CA ASP A 144 13.08 7.09 7.35
C ASP A 144 13.60 5.99 8.28
N ILE A 145 13.42 4.72 7.85
CA ILE A 145 13.90 3.55 8.59
C ILE A 145 14.45 2.54 7.58
N ALA A 146 15.66 2.06 7.82
CA ALA A 146 16.30 1.00 7.05
C ALA A 146 16.54 -0.24 7.93
N LEU A 147 16.17 -1.40 7.41
CA LEU A 147 16.45 -2.70 8.00
C LEU A 147 17.59 -3.35 7.24
N LEU A 148 18.62 -3.77 7.98
CA LEU A 148 19.86 -4.29 7.43
C LEU A 148 20.02 -5.78 7.72
N ASP A 149 20.60 -6.50 6.77
CA ASP A 149 21.01 -7.90 6.97
C ASP A 149 22.29 -8.02 7.80
N ARG A 150 22.80 -9.25 7.95
CA ARG A 150 24.04 -9.54 8.71
C ARG A 150 25.28 -8.93 8.09
N ASP A 151 25.25 -8.68 6.78
CA ASP A 151 26.37 -8.12 6.02
C ASP A 151 26.30 -6.60 5.96
N GLY A 152 25.30 -5.99 6.61
CA GLY A 152 25.08 -4.54 6.62
C GLY A 152 24.38 -3.99 5.38
N ASN A 153 23.86 -4.84 4.49
CA ASN A 153 23.10 -4.38 3.33
C ASN A 153 21.67 -4.05 3.72
N VAL A 154 21.13 -2.96 3.19
CA VAL A 154 19.73 -2.60 3.36
C VAL A 154 18.86 -3.55 2.54
N VAL A 155 17.96 -4.26 3.19
CA VAL A 155 17.04 -5.23 2.57
C VAL A 155 15.60 -4.75 2.53
N ILE A 156 15.21 -3.92 3.50
CA ILE A 156 13.87 -3.33 3.60
C ILE A 156 14.00 -1.89 4.06
N VAL A 157 13.14 -1.01 3.55
CA VAL A 157 12.96 0.34 4.08
C VAL A 157 11.50 0.56 4.45
N VAL A 158 11.27 1.39 5.48
CA VAL A 158 9.96 1.88 5.84
C VAL A 158 9.96 3.39 5.68
N GLU A 159 9.04 3.90 4.87
CA GLU A 159 8.82 5.32 4.60
C GLU A 159 7.54 5.78 5.30
N VAL A 160 7.64 6.78 6.13
CA VAL A 160 6.52 7.36 6.88
C VAL A 160 5.91 8.51 6.10
N VAL A 161 4.67 8.37 5.69
CA VAL A 161 3.97 9.36 4.86
C VAL A 161 2.99 10.15 5.73
N VAL A 162 3.31 11.40 6.04
CA VAL A 162 2.40 12.31 6.75
C VAL A 162 1.80 13.34 5.78
N THR A 163 2.63 14.05 5.03
CA THR A 163 2.21 15.09 4.08
C THR A 163 2.70 14.84 2.67
N HIS A 164 3.85 14.20 2.53
CA HIS A 164 4.51 13.97 1.24
C HIS A 164 4.88 12.49 1.12
N LYS A 165 4.69 11.95 -0.06
CA LYS A 165 5.17 10.62 -0.42
C LYS A 165 6.67 10.66 -0.71
N PRO A 166 7.36 9.51 -0.62
CA PRO A 166 8.76 9.41 -1.04
C PRO A 166 8.96 9.91 -2.46
N ALA A 167 10.12 10.52 -2.71
CA ALA A 167 10.48 11.01 -4.04
C ALA A 167 10.52 9.85 -5.06
N PRO A 168 10.09 10.07 -6.32
CA PRO A 168 10.11 9.03 -7.35
C PRO A 168 11.51 8.40 -7.53
N GLU A 169 12.55 9.19 -7.43
CA GLU A 169 13.94 8.76 -7.56
C GLU A 169 14.34 7.76 -6.45
N ALA A 170 13.82 7.97 -5.24
CA ALA A 170 14.04 7.04 -4.13
C ALA A 170 13.33 5.69 -4.38
N LEU A 171 12.08 5.73 -4.86
CA LEU A 171 11.31 4.52 -5.19
C LEU A 171 11.97 3.73 -6.32
N GLU A 172 12.46 4.40 -7.38
CA GLU A 172 13.21 3.78 -8.46
C GLU A 172 14.53 3.15 -7.96
N TYR A 173 15.23 3.83 -7.05
CA TYR A 173 16.44 3.30 -6.43
C TYR A 173 16.15 2.01 -5.65
N TYR A 174 15.10 2.00 -4.83
CA TYR A 174 14.70 0.79 -4.08
C TYR A 174 14.34 -0.37 -5.02
N GLU A 175 13.60 -0.10 -6.08
CA GLU A 175 13.24 -1.13 -7.06
C GLU A 175 14.47 -1.69 -7.78
N LYS A 176 15.37 -0.83 -8.27
CA LYS A 176 16.61 -1.21 -8.94
C LYS A 176 17.54 -2.03 -8.03
N LYS A 177 17.61 -1.68 -6.75
CA LYS A 177 18.42 -2.38 -5.74
C LYS A 177 17.73 -3.59 -5.14
N ARG A 178 16.46 -3.86 -5.51
CA ARG A 178 15.61 -4.90 -4.93
C ARG A 178 15.41 -4.76 -3.42
N ILE A 179 15.37 -3.54 -2.94
CA ILE A 179 15.03 -3.18 -1.57
C ILE A 179 13.50 -3.13 -1.47
N ALA A 180 12.93 -3.87 -0.53
CA ALA A 180 11.49 -3.78 -0.25
C ALA A 180 11.20 -2.43 0.43
N CYS A 181 10.26 -1.66 -0.11
CA CYS A 181 9.81 -0.39 0.46
C CYS A 181 8.37 -0.53 0.94
N LEU A 182 8.17 -0.31 2.23
CA LEU A 182 6.87 -0.20 2.86
C LEU A 182 6.56 1.28 3.09
N GLN A 183 5.42 1.77 2.61
CA GLN A 183 4.94 3.11 2.89
C GLN A 183 3.82 3.03 3.93
N ILE A 184 3.94 3.79 5.01
CA ILE A 184 2.98 3.85 6.10
C ILE A 184 2.41 5.26 6.18
N VAL A 185 1.12 5.41 5.92
CA VAL A 185 0.42 6.68 6.05
C VAL A 185 0.05 6.91 7.52
N VAL A 186 0.50 8.04 8.05
CA VAL A 186 0.24 8.46 9.43
C VAL A 186 -0.56 9.74 9.41
N THR A 187 -1.76 9.71 9.96
CA THR A 187 -2.74 10.80 9.86
C THR A 187 -2.88 11.58 11.16
N ASP A 188 -2.71 10.89 12.29
CA ASP A 188 -2.79 11.51 13.61
C ASP A 188 -1.91 10.79 14.65
N PHE A 189 -1.93 11.30 15.89
CA PHE A 189 -1.07 10.78 16.95
C PHE A 189 -1.51 9.43 17.53
N SER A 190 -2.75 9.02 17.32
CA SER A 190 -3.21 7.69 17.73
C SER A 190 -2.50 6.60 16.92
N ASP A 191 -2.11 6.88 15.67
CA ASP A 191 -1.31 5.97 14.85
C ASP A 191 0.03 5.60 15.53
N CYS A 192 0.59 6.51 16.35
CA CYS A 192 1.81 6.26 17.10
C CYS A 192 1.64 5.24 18.26
N GLU A 193 0.41 4.94 18.65
CA GLU A 193 0.08 3.92 19.65
C GLU A 193 -0.20 2.56 18.97
N HIS A 194 -0.44 2.57 17.65
CA HIS A 194 -0.80 1.39 16.84
C HIS A 194 0.30 1.02 15.82
N VAL A 195 1.57 1.21 16.17
CA VAL A 195 2.72 0.94 15.29
C VAL A 195 2.72 -0.49 14.76
N GLU A 196 2.34 -1.47 15.60
CA GLU A 196 2.28 -2.88 15.19
C GLU A 196 1.26 -3.10 14.07
N GLU A 197 0.07 -2.57 14.21
CA GLU A 197 -1.01 -2.67 13.21
C GLU A 197 -0.62 -1.98 11.90
N LYS A 198 -0.01 -0.80 12.00
CA LYS A 198 0.50 -0.05 10.84
C LYS A 198 1.60 -0.81 10.07
N LEU A 199 2.47 -1.50 10.79
CA LEU A 199 3.49 -2.34 10.18
C LEU A 199 2.90 -3.63 9.59
N LEU A 200 1.87 -4.18 10.23
CA LEU A 200 1.18 -5.38 9.75
C LEU A 200 0.42 -5.10 8.43
N PHE A 201 -0.18 -3.92 8.30
CA PHE A 201 -0.96 -3.51 7.12
C PHE A 201 -0.43 -2.17 6.55
N PRO A 202 0.74 -2.17 5.91
CA PRO A 202 1.28 -0.95 5.27
C PRO A 202 0.38 -0.51 4.10
N ASP A 203 0.30 0.80 3.88
CA ASP A 203 -0.55 1.39 2.84
C ASP A 203 -0.06 1.11 1.41
N ASP A 204 1.23 0.92 1.24
CA ASP A 204 1.83 0.54 -0.05
C ASP A 204 3.10 -0.30 0.14
N VAL A 205 3.30 -1.28 -0.75
CA VAL A 205 4.50 -2.11 -0.79
C VAL A 205 4.93 -2.33 -2.23
N ASN A 206 6.18 -1.97 -2.56
CA ASN A 206 6.71 -2.13 -3.93
C ASN A 206 7.07 -3.57 -4.29
N LEU A 207 7.12 -4.47 -3.31
CA LEU A 207 7.54 -5.87 -3.48
C LEU A 207 6.44 -6.71 -4.14
N CYS A 208 6.82 -7.49 -5.16
CA CYS A 208 6.00 -8.57 -5.69
C CYS A 208 6.78 -9.89 -5.60
N PRO A 209 6.34 -10.87 -4.79
CA PRO A 209 7.01 -12.15 -4.66
C PRO A 209 6.83 -13.07 -5.88
N ASN A 210 5.84 -12.78 -6.74
CA ASN A 210 5.57 -13.60 -7.91
C ASN A 210 6.68 -13.44 -8.95
N PRO A 211 7.10 -14.53 -9.62
CA PRO A 211 8.15 -14.48 -10.63
C PRO A 211 7.72 -13.64 -11.85
N VAL A 212 8.68 -12.96 -12.43
CA VAL A 212 8.48 -12.22 -13.68
C VAL A 212 8.69 -13.16 -14.87
N CYS A 213 7.98 -12.91 -15.96
CA CYS A 213 8.19 -13.63 -17.23
C CYS A 213 9.44 -13.09 -17.95
N ASP A 214 10.41 -13.95 -18.22
CA ASP A 214 11.67 -13.56 -18.86
C ASP A 214 11.49 -13.05 -20.31
N LYS A 215 10.36 -13.41 -20.95
CA LYS A 215 10.07 -13.01 -22.33
C LYS A 215 9.36 -11.66 -22.47
N CYS A 216 8.40 -11.37 -21.56
CA CYS A 216 7.56 -10.17 -21.69
C CYS A 216 7.65 -9.21 -20.50
N GLY A 217 8.41 -9.53 -19.46
CA GLY A 217 8.57 -8.70 -18.28
C GLY A 217 7.35 -8.60 -17.34
N HIS A 218 6.25 -9.27 -17.68
CA HIS A 218 5.06 -9.26 -16.84
C HIS A 218 5.16 -10.24 -15.68
N VAL A 219 4.56 -9.89 -14.54
CA VAL A 219 4.47 -10.76 -13.38
C VAL A 219 3.60 -11.98 -13.71
N LYS A 220 4.09 -13.18 -13.38
CA LYS A 220 3.36 -14.43 -13.55
C LYS A 220 2.33 -14.56 -12.43
N ASN A 221 1.07 -14.32 -12.75
CA ASN A 221 -0.02 -14.53 -11.80
C ASN A 221 -0.35 -16.01 -11.68
N LYS A 222 -0.77 -16.45 -10.50
CA LYS A 222 -1.39 -17.76 -10.33
C LYS A 222 -2.74 -17.75 -11.03
N ALA A 223 -3.03 -18.85 -11.73
CA ALA A 223 -4.31 -19.07 -12.38
C ALA A 223 -4.86 -20.45 -11.96
N LYS A 224 -6.17 -20.57 -11.87
CA LYS A 224 -6.85 -21.80 -11.51
C LYS A 224 -7.60 -22.35 -12.71
N MET A 225 -7.40 -23.64 -13.00
CA MET A 225 -8.30 -24.37 -13.90
C MET A 225 -9.60 -24.67 -13.14
N VAL A 226 -10.70 -24.15 -13.64
CA VAL A 226 -12.04 -24.35 -13.08
C VAL A 226 -12.84 -25.22 -14.04
N ILE A 227 -13.46 -26.26 -13.52
CA ILE A 227 -14.37 -27.14 -14.28
C ILE A 227 -15.78 -26.90 -13.78
N VAL A 228 -16.65 -26.44 -14.68
CA VAL A 228 -18.03 -26.12 -14.36
C VAL A 228 -18.96 -27.13 -15.05
N PRO A 229 -19.83 -27.85 -14.31
CA PRO A 229 -20.88 -28.65 -14.93
C PRO A 229 -21.93 -27.70 -15.52
N VAL A 230 -22.29 -27.92 -16.76
CA VAL A 230 -23.31 -27.15 -17.48
C VAL A 230 -24.19 -28.09 -18.31
N SER A 231 -25.41 -27.69 -18.60
CA SER A 231 -26.26 -28.42 -19.57
C SER A 231 -25.96 -27.97 -21.00
N CYS A 232 -25.78 -28.92 -21.91
CA CYS A 232 -25.62 -28.63 -23.33
C CYS A 232 -26.87 -27.90 -23.83
N TRP A 233 -26.69 -26.72 -24.43
CA TRP A 233 -27.79 -25.90 -24.93
C TRP A 233 -28.60 -26.60 -26.07
N ARG A 234 -27.99 -27.57 -26.74
CA ARG A 234 -28.58 -28.25 -27.88
C ARG A 234 -29.35 -29.52 -27.49
N CYS A 235 -28.78 -30.35 -26.60
CA CYS A 235 -29.38 -31.67 -26.26
C CYS A 235 -29.71 -31.85 -24.80
N GLY A 236 -29.50 -30.83 -23.93
CA GLY A 236 -29.75 -30.86 -22.50
C GLY A 236 -28.80 -31.74 -21.67
N HIS A 237 -27.90 -32.50 -22.33
CA HIS A 237 -27.00 -33.41 -21.62
C HIS A 237 -25.96 -32.63 -20.78
N GLU A 238 -25.67 -33.14 -19.59
CA GLU A 238 -24.65 -32.55 -18.74
C GLU A 238 -23.26 -32.68 -19.38
N MET A 239 -22.53 -31.58 -19.39
CA MET A 239 -21.15 -31.52 -19.86
C MET A 239 -20.28 -30.68 -18.92
N LYS A 240 -18.98 -30.91 -18.95
CA LYS A 240 -18.02 -30.14 -18.18
C LYS A 240 -17.31 -29.12 -19.07
N VAL A 241 -17.37 -27.86 -18.66
CA VAL A 241 -16.67 -26.75 -19.32
C VAL A 241 -15.44 -26.37 -18.50
N ALA A 242 -14.29 -26.41 -19.15
CA ALA A 242 -13.03 -25.92 -18.56
C ALA A 242 -12.83 -24.45 -18.87
N MET A 243 -12.41 -23.70 -17.88
CA MET A 243 -11.95 -22.32 -18.00
C MET A 243 -10.76 -22.08 -17.09
N ILE A 244 -9.90 -21.13 -17.40
CA ILE A 244 -8.83 -20.66 -16.52
C ILE A 244 -9.25 -19.30 -15.99
N VAL A 245 -9.25 -19.18 -14.68
CA VAL A 245 -9.57 -17.93 -13.96
C VAL A 245 -8.29 -17.44 -13.30
N ALA A 246 -7.88 -16.22 -13.59
CA ALA A 246 -6.80 -15.56 -12.85
C ALA A 246 -7.27 -15.25 -11.41
N ASN A 247 -6.37 -15.29 -10.45
CA ASN A 247 -6.72 -15.12 -9.04
C ASN A 247 -7.40 -13.77 -8.70
N ASN A 248 -7.26 -12.78 -9.58
CA ASN A 248 -7.90 -11.47 -9.43
C ASN A 248 -9.27 -11.36 -10.10
N GLU A 249 -9.87 -12.46 -10.58
CA GLU A 249 -11.15 -12.53 -11.30
C GLU A 249 -11.25 -11.63 -12.55
N ARG A 250 -10.18 -10.96 -12.95
CA ARG A 250 -10.16 -10.00 -14.06
C ARG A 250 -9.88 -10.62 -15.44
N GLY A 251 -9.63 -11.92 -15.48
CA GLY A 251 -9.38 -12.63 -16.71
C GLY A 251 -9.93 -14.05 -16.69
N ILE A 252 -10.87 -14.33 -17.59
CA ILE A 252 -11.34 -15.70 -17.87
C ILE A 252 -10.81 -16.10 -19.23
N MET A 253 -10.01 -17.17 -19.27
CA MET A 253 -9.53 -17.76 -20.52
C MET A 253 -10.40 -18.99 -20.85
N SER A 254 -10.93 -19.02 -22.05
CA SER A 254 -11.69 -20.17 -22.56
C SER A 254 -10.78 -21.18 -23.25
N ALA A 255 -11.31 -22.36 -23.56
CA ALA A 255 -10.57 -23.44 -24.23
C ALA A 255 -9.88 -23.01 -25.52
N SER A 256 -10.38 -21.99 -26.21
CA SER A 256 -9.78 -21.47 -27.45
C SER A 256 -8.39 -20.85 -27.26
N SER A 257 -8.07 -20.44 -26.04
CA SER A 257 -6.78 -19.82 -25.68
C SER A 257 -5.84 -20.77 -24.94
N PHE A 258 -6.24 -22.03 -24.71
CA PHE A 258 -5.43 -23.00 -23.95
C PHE A 258 -4.26 -23.51 -24.76
N ASN A 259 -3.12 -23.65 -24.11
CA ASN A 259 -1.99 -24.40 -24.65
C ASN A 259 -2.19 -25.92 -24.47
N GLU A 260 -1.31 -26.72 -25.05
CA GLU A 260 -1.41 -28.20 -25.05
C GLU A 260 -1.43 -28.77 -23.62
N LYS A 261 -0.63 -28.20 -22.69
CA LYS A 261 -0.57 -28.64 -21.29
C LYS A 261 -1.88 -28.32 -20.56
N GLU A 262 -2.44 -27.17 -20.76
CA GLU A 262 -3.74 -26.75 -20.19
C GLU A 262 -4.88 -27.62 -20.73
N ILE A 263 -4.86 -27.93 -22.01
CA ILE A 263 -5.83 -28.87 -22.64
C ILE A 263 -5.71 -30.26 -22.01
N SER A 264 -4.50 -30.76 -21.79
CA SER A 264 -4.25 -32.06 -21.15
C SER A 264 -4.82 -32.07 -19.72
N ILE A 265 -4.55 -31.03 -18.94
CA ILE A 265 -5.08 -30.88 -17.57
C ILE A 265 -6.61 -30.83 -17.59
N ALA A 266 -7.21 -30.02 -18.44
CA ALA A 266 -8.66 -29.92 -18.55
C ALA A 266 -9.32 -31.26 -18.89
N LYS A 267 -8.75 -32.03 -19.82
CA LYS A 267 -9.21 -33.38 -20.19
C LYS A 267 -9.08 -34.35 -19.03
N SER A 268 -7.99 -34.33 -18.26
CA SER A 268 -7.83 -35.18 -17.06
C SER A 268 -8.86 -34.87 -15.98
N LEU A 269 -9.36 -33.64 -15.91
CA LEU A 269 -10.42 -33.21 -15.01
C LEU A 269 -11.85 -33.50 -15.56
N GLY A 270 -11.92 -34.08 -16.76
CA GLY A 270 -13.15 -34.59 -17.38
C GLY A 270 -13.83 -33.63 -18.36
N ALA A 271 -13.21 -32.52 -18.71
CA ALA A 271 -13.70 -31.66 -19.79
C ALA A 271 -13.43 -32.33 -21.15
N ASN A 272 -14.36 -32.20 -22.09
CA ASN A 272 -14.19 -32.66 -23.47
C ASN A 272 -13.80 -31.46 -24.37
N ILE A 273 -12.50 -31.36 -24.67
CA ILE A 273 -11.95 -30.27 -25.49
C ILE A 273 -11.47 -30.85 -26.81
N VAL A 274 -12.04 -30.38 -27.92
CA VAL A 274 -11.66 -30.79 -29.27
C VAL A 274 -11.47 -29.57 -30.17
N LYS A 275 -10.69 -29.76 -31.24
CA LYS A 275 -10.52 -28.76 -32.28
C LYS A 275 -11.79 -28.69 -33.14
N ARG A 276 -12.36 -27.51 -33.29
CA ARG A 276 -13.60 -27.26 -34.00
C ARG A 276 -13.43 -26.11 -34.99
N TYR A 277 -13.91 -26.29 -36.21
CA TYR A 277 -14.03 -25.21 -37.15
C TYR A 277 -15.32 -24.43 -36.95
N SER A 278 -15.27 -23.12 -37.01
CA SER A 278 -16.45 -22.24 -36.96
C SER A 278 -16.57 -21.46 -38.26
N LYS A 279 -17.71 -21.62 -38.92
CA LYS A 279 -18.03 -20.85 -40.15
C LYS A 279 -18.16 -19.35 -39.90
N THR A 280 -18.57 -18.96 -38.66
CA THR A 280 -18.77 -17.54 -38.29
C THR A 280 -17.46 -16.77 -38.21
N VAL A 281 -16.40 -17.40 -37.67
CA VAL A 281 -15.08 -16.77 -37.52
C VAL A 281 -14.06 -17.28 -38.52
N ASP A 282 -14.49 -18.16 -39.47
CA ASP A 282 -13.69 -18.79 -40.51
C ASP A 282 -12.35 -19.34 -40.02
N ASN A 283 -12.37 -19.98 -38.83
CA ASN A 283 -11.17 -20.50 -38.22
C ASN A 283 -11.46 -21.74 -37.35
N SER A 284 -10.40 -22.53 -37.12
CA SER A 284 -10.41 -23.69 -36.23
C SER A 284 -9.81 -23.31 -34.86
N TYR A 285 -10.51 -23.64 -33.78
CA TYR A 285 -10.06 -23.39 -32.42
C TYR A 285 -10.43 -24.54 -31.47
N MET A 286 -9.79 -24.61 -30.32
CA MET A 286 -10.13 -25.58 -29.27
C MET A 286 -11.39 -25.13 -28.55
N ALA A 287 -12.36 -26.03 -28.40
CA ALA A 287 -13.64 -25.73 -27.77
C ALA A 287 -14.05 -26.81 -26.78
N ASN A 288 -14.72 -26.41 -25.67
CA ASN A 288 -15.47 -27.35 -24.83
C ASN A 288 -16.69 -27.85 -25.61
N VAL A 289 -16.85 -29.16 -25.76
CA VAL A 289 -17.95 -29.75 -26.54
C VAL A 289 -18.67 -30.83 -25.78
N CYS A 290 -19.96 -30.99 -26.07
CA CYS A 290 -20.77 -32.08 -25.54
C CYS A 290 -20.39 -33.40 -26.24
N LYS A 291 -20.17 -34.46 -25.44
CA LYS A 291 -19.84 -35.80 -26.00
C LYS A 291 -20.95 -36.40 -26.84
N ARG A 292 -22.21 -36.02 -26.62
CA ARG A 292 -23.35 -36.49 -27.44
C ARG A 292 -23.50 -35.75 -28.76
N ASP A 293 -23.08 -34.51 -28.82
CA ASP A 293 -23.12 -33.72 -30.08
C ASP A 293 -21.89 -33.93 -30.94
N TYR A 294 -20.85 -34.56 -30.37
CA TYR A 294 -19.60 -34.89 -31.03
C TYR A 294 -19.04 -36.20 -30.48
N PRO A 295 -19.51 -37.33 -31.02
CA PRO A 295 -18.99 -38.67 -30.69
C PRO A 295 -17.52 -38.82 -31.08
#